data_54589046d038038b3924c01be78b0562
#
_entry.id   54589046d038038b3924c01be78b0562
#
_cell.length_a   1.000
_cell.length_b   1.000
_cell.length_c   1.000
_cell.angle_alpha   90.00
_cell.angle_beta   90.00
_cell.angle_gamma   90.00
#
_symmetry.space_group_name_H-M   'P 1'
#
loop_
_entity.id
_entity.type
_entity.pdbx_description
1 polymer ?
#
loop_
_entity_poly.entity_id
_entity_poly.type
_entity_poly.pdbx_seq_one_letter_code
_entity_poly.pdbx_strand_id
1 'polypeptide(L)'
;MIKIIQGDITTLSVDAIVNAANQVMLGGGGVDGAIHRAAGRELYEACLKVPEVRPGVRCPTGEARITSGFKLPAKFVIHTAGPVYRDGTHGESEKLAACYRNSLALAAENGCKSIAFPCISTGVYGYPIEEAAKIAVREVREFLTRIPQPKAVREADALAGMRRREAESAEEMEVIFCCFSERDKRVYEGLIDKAI
;
A
#
# COMPACT_ATOMS: atom_id res chain seq x y z
N MET A 1 -1.02 0.44 13.42
CA MET A 1 -1.04 -1.04 13.72
C MET A 1 -0.76 -1.84 12.46
N ILE A 2 -0.01 -2.96 12.54
CA ILE A 2 0.24 -3.86 11.38
C ILE A 2 -0.54 -5.15 11.58
N LYS A 3 -1.27 -5.58 10.53
CA LYS A 3 -1.96 -6.87 10.48
C LYS A 3 -1.48 -7.69 9.28
N ILE A 4 -1.51 -9.02 9.40
CA ILE A 4 -1.20 -9.95 8.31
C ILE A 4 -2.39 -10.88 8.15
N ILE A 5 -2.90 -10.96 6.94
CA ILE A 5 -4.02 -11.85 6.61
C ILE A 5 -3.72 -12.65 5.36
N GLN A 6 -4.36 -13.80 5.23
CA GLN A 6 -4.49 -14.49 3.94
C GLN A 6 -5.87 -14.21 3.39
N GLY A 7 -5.96 -13.78 2.13
CA GLY A 7 -7.27 -13.51 1.53
C GLY A 7 -7.19 -12.86 0.16
N ASP A 8 -8.37 -12.46 -0.30
CA ASP A 8 -8.54 -11.68 -1.52
C ASP A 8 -8.64 -10.19 -1.16
N ILE A 9 -7.65 -9.41 -1.59
CA ILE A 9 -7.57 -7.99 -1.29
C ILE A 9 -8.77 -7.19 -1.84
N THR A 10 -9.44 -7.71 -2.87
CA THR A 10 -10.61 -7.06 -3.50
C THR A 10 -11.86 -7.08 -2.62
N THR A 11 -11.88 -7.90 -1.57
CA THR A 11 -13.01 -8.03 -0.65
C THR A 11 -12.86 -7.20 0.62
N LEU A 12 -11.74 -6.53 0.81
CA LEU A 12 -11.42 -5.82 2.04
C LEU A 12 -12.13 -4.47 2.13
N SER A 13 -12.85 -4.24 3.23
CA SER A 13 -13.46 -2.96 3.56
C SER A 13 -12.46 -2.08 4.32
N VAL A 14 -11.59 -1.42 3.57
CA VAL A 14 -10.54 -0.51 4.05
C VAL A 14 -10.62 0.82 3.31
N ASP A 15 -9.88 1.85 3.75
CA ASP A 15 -9.87 3.11 3.01
C ASP A 15 -9.14 2.97 1.67
N ALA A 16 -8.00 2.28 1.63
CA ALA A 16 -7.27 2.05 0.39
C ALA A 16 -6.77 0.61 0.26
N ILE A 17 -6.85 0.04 -0.94
CA ILE A 17 -6.08 -1.13 -1.32
C ILE A 17 -4.99 -0.74 -2.31
N VAL A 18 -3.83 -1.41 -2.23
CA VAL A 18 -2.74 -1.21 -3.17
C VAL A 18 -2.84 -2.22 -4.29
N ASN A 19 -2.74 -1.72 -5.51
CA ASN A 19 -2.63 -2.51 -6.72
C ASN A 19 -1.17 -2.61 -7.16
N ALA A 20 -0.63 -3.83 -7.23
CA ALA A 20 0.65 -4.09 -7.88
C ALA A 20 0.45 -4.04 -9.42
N ALA A 21 0.35 -2.83 -9.93
CA ALA A 21 0.12 -2.53 -11.33
C ALA A 21 1.41 -2.65 -12.17
N ASN A 22 1.25 -2.64 -13.49
CA ASN A 22 2.33 -2.32 -14.40
C ASN A 22 2.41 -0.80 -14.66
N GLN A 23 3.45 -0.36 -15.37
CA GLN A 23 3.67 1.07 -15.63
C GLN A 23 2.57 1.70 -16.51
N VAL A 24 1.85 0.90 -17.30
CA VAL A 24 0.77 1.36 -18.18
C VAL A 24 -0.52 1.66 -17.41
N MET A 25 -0.76 0.95 -16.29
CA MET A 25 -1.94 1.06 -15.42
C MET A 25 -3.28 0.66 -16.07
N LEU A 26 -3.28 -0.07 -17.15
CA LEU A 26 -4.51 -0.44 -17.87
C LEU A 26 -4.94 -1.90 -17.65
N GLY A 27 -4.59 -2.44 -16.50
CA GLY A 27 -4.85 -3.83 -16.16
C GLY A 27 -3.75 -4.77 -16.61
N GLY A 28 -3.84 -6.01 -16.14
CA GLY A 28 -2.87 -7.07 -16.39
C GLY A 28 -3.32 -8.39 -15.78
N GLY A 29 -2.34 -9.20 -15.39
CA GLY A 29 -2.56 -10.48 -14.69
C GLY A 29 -2.52 -10.33 -13.16
N GLY A 30 -2.68 -11.46 -12.46
CA GLY A 30 -2.56 -11.52 -11.01
C GLY A 30 -3.51 -10.59 -10.27
N VAL A 31 -3.01 -9.92 -9.24
CA VAL A 31 -3.80 -9.00 -8.41
C VAL A 31 -4.33 -7.80 -9.20
N ASP A 32 -3.56 -7.29 -10.15
CA ASP A 32 -3.99 -6.18 -11.02
C ASP A 32 -5.26 -6.54 -11.81
N GLY A 33 -5.26 -7.71 -12.46
CA GLY A 33 -6.45 -8.20 -13.14
C GLY A 33 -7.63 -8.48 -12.20
N ALA A 34 -7.39 -8.98 -11.00
CA ALA A 34 -8.44 -9.21 -10.01
C ALA A 34 -9.09 -7.90 -9.57
N ILE A 35 -8.28 -6.89 -9.25
CA ILE A 35 -8.75 -5.55 -8.85
C ILE A 35 -9.56 -4.90 -9.98
N HIS A 36 -9.06 -4.92 -11.23
CA HIS A 36 -9.78 -4.36 -12.37
C HIS A 36 -11.14 -5.05 -12.60
N ARG A 37 -11.21 -6.38 -12.48
CA ARG A 37 -12.48 -7.11 -12.61
C ARG A 37 -13.47 -6.76 -11.51
N ALA A 38 -13.01 -6.69 -10.25
CA ALA A 38 -13.85 -6.39 -9.11
C ALA A 38 -14.33 -4.94 -9.07
N ALA A 39 -13.45 -3.99 -9.41
CA ALA A 39 -13.77 -2.56 -9.45
C ALA A 39 -14.71 -2.17 -10.60
N GLY A 40 -14.70 -2.94 -11.69
CA GLY A 40 -15.49 -2.64 -12.89
C GLY A 40 -14.75 -1.76 -13.88
N ARG A 41 -15.44 -1.50 -15.01
CA ARG A 41 -14.90 -0.75 -16.15
C ARG A 41 -14.48 0.68 -15.78
N GLU A 42 -15.14 1.26 -14.81
CA GLU A 42 -14.91 2.62 -14.33
C GLU A 42 -13.46 2.80 -13.82
N LEU A 43 -12.86 1.77 -13.23
CA LEU A 43 -11.46 1.81 -12.83
C LEU A 43 -10.52 1.95 -14.04
N TYR A 44 -10.75 1.17 -15.08
CA TYR A 44 -9.99 1.27 -16.33
C TYR A 44 -10.09 2.68 -16.94
N GLU A 45 -11.31 3.23 -16.99
CA GLU A 45 -11.56 4.58 -17.51
C GLU A 45 -10.90 5.68 -16.67
N ALA A 46 -10.82 5.48 -15.35
CA ALA A 46 -10.08 6.37 -14.46
C ALA A 46 -8.56 6.28 -14.70
N CYS A 47 -8.03 5.08 -14.85
CA CYS A 47 -6.62 4.87 -15.17
C CYS A 47 -6.21 5.49 -16.51
N LEU A 48 -7.09 5.45 -17.54
CA LEU A 48 -6.85 6.14 -18.82
C LEU A 48 -6.68 7.65 -18.67
N LYS A 49 -7.33 8.27 -17.69
CA LYS A 49 -7.26 9.72 -17.41
C LYS A 49 -5.99 10.11 -16.65
N VAL A 50 -5.25 9.17 -16.08
CA VAL A 50 -3.96 9.44 -15.45
C VAL A 50 -2.97 9.87 -16.55
N PRO A 51 -2.33 11.06 -16.44
CA PRO A 51 -1.42 11.53 -17.46
C PRO A 51 -0.23 10.57 -17.65
N GLU A 52 0.15 10.37 -18.91
CA GLU A 52 1.39 9.69 -19.23
C GLU A 52 2.58 10.62 -18.95
N VAL A 53 3.55 10.15 -18.18
CA VAL A 53 4.82 10.88 -17.95
C VAL A 53 5.80 10.70 -19.12
N ARG A 54 5.57 9.64 -19.91
CA ARG A 54 6.20 9.35 -21.20
C ARG A 54 5.31 8.34 -21.95
N PRO A 55 5.44 8.18 -23.27
CA PRO A 55 4.59 7.28 -24.03
C PRO A 55 4.44 5.89 -23.41
N GLY A 56 3.22 5.47 -23.13
CA GLY A 56 2.86 4.19 -22.51
C GLY A 56 3.18 4.06 -21.01
N VAL A 57 3.62 5.11 -20.32
CA VAL A 57 3.95 5.07 -18.90
C VAL A 57 3.17 6.11 -18.11
N ARG A 58 2.22 5.65 -17.29
CA ARG A 58 1.44 6.46 -16.35
C ARG A 58 2.02 6.42 -14.93
N CYS A 59 2.51 5.25 -14.53
CA CYS A 59 3.11 5.04 -13.21
C CYS A 59 4.52 4.43 -13.38
N PRO A 60 5.58 5.23 -13.37
CA PRO A 60 6.96 4.73 -13.37
C PRO A 60 7.22 3.77 -12.21
N THR A 61 8.16 2.84 -12.40
CA THR A 61 8.54 1.88 -11.34
C THR A 61 8.97 2.61 -10.07
N GLY A 62 8.36 2.25 -8.94
CA GLY A 62 8.58 2.87 -7.63
C GLY A 62 7.63 4.03 -7.31
N GLU A 63 6.93 4.58 -8.30
CA GLU A 63 5.94 5.62 -8.08
C GLU A 63 4.56 5.04 -7.74
N ALA A 64 3.64 5.91 -7.32
CA ALA A 64 2.27 5.54 -7.03
C ALA A 64 1.26 6.55 -7.61
N ARG A 65 0.04 6.09 -7.90
CA ARG A 65 -1.10 6.88 -8.37
C ARG A 65 -2.34 6.43 -7.61
N ILE A 66 -3.31 7.32 -7.42
CA ILE A 66 -4.55 7.01 -6.69
C ILE A 66 -5.76 7.20 -7.60
N THR A 67 -6.72 6.30 -7.47
CA THR A 67 -8.06 6.38 -8.08
C THR A 67 -9.12 6.02 -7.07
N SER A 68 -10.38 6.28 -7.36
CA SER A 68 -11.49 5.73 -6.59
C SER A 68 -11.55 4.20 -6.69
N GLY A 69 -12.16 3.56 -5.69
CA GLY A 69 -12.34 2.10 -5.65
C GLY A 69 -13.52 1.58 -6.48
N PHE A 70 -14.45 2.47 -6.88
CA PHE A 70 -15.66 2.17 -7.65
C PHE A 70 -16.52 1.07 -7.01
N LYS A 71 -16.61 -0.14 -7.62
CA LYS A 71 -17.39 -1.27 -7.10
C LYS A 71 -16.71 -2.05 -5.98
N LEU A 72 -15.47 -1.73 -5.65
CA LEU A 72 -14.76 -2.32 -4.53
C LEU A 72 -15.33 -1.83 -3.19
N PRO A 73 -15.25 -2.63 -2.11
CA PRO A 73 -15.52 -2.15 -0.75
C PRO A 73 -14.54 -1.06 -0.30
N ALA A 74 -13.31 -1.07 -0.82
CA ALA A 74 -12.29 -0.06 -0.55
C ALA A 74 -12.64 1.27 -1.24
N LYS A 75 -12.42 2.39 -0.56
CA LYS A 75 -12.71 3.73 -1.10
C LYS A 75 -11.77 4.11 -2.24
N PHE A 76 -10.50 3.73 -2.12
CA PHE A 76 -9.44 4.06 -3.07
C PHE A 76 -8.67 2.83 -3.53
N VAL A 77 -8.13 2.93 -4.75
CA VAL A 77 -7.07 2.04 -5.24
C VAL A 77 -5.81 2.87 -5.44
N ILE A 78 -4.72 2.48 -4.78
CA ILE A 78 -3.40 3.06 -4.98
C ILE A 78 -2.61 2.12 -5.88
N HIS A 79 -2.35 2.57 -7.10
CA HIS A 79 -1.60 1.83 -8.10
C HIS A 79 -0.11 2.11 -7.96
N THR A 80 0.71 1.09 -7.82
CA THR A 80 2.16 1.22 -7.83
C THR A 80 2.80 0.18 -8.73
N ALA A 81 3.79 0.58 -9.52
CA ALA A 81 4.51 -0.32 -10.40
C ALA A 81 5.77 -0.85 -9.72
N GLY A 82 5.73 -2.09 -9.28
CA GLY A 82 6.89 -2.74 -8.68
C GLY A 82 7.97 -3.08 -9.70
N PRO A 83 9.23 -3.29 -9.27
CA PRO A 83 10.32 -3.71 -10.14
C PRO A 83 10.19 -5.17 -10.59
N VAL A 84 10.58 -5.45 -11.82
CA VAL A 84 10.90 -6.82 -12.24
C VAL A 84 12.22 -7.19 -11.61
N TYR A 85 12.25 -8.28 -10.84
CA TYR A 85 13.47 -8.77 -10.22
C TYR A 85 14.37 -9.47 -11.25
N ARG A 86 15.65 -9.14 -11.22
CA ARG A 86 16.68 -9.80 -12.04
C ARG A 86 17.64 -10.57 -11.15
N ASP A 87 18.43 -9.85 -10.37
CA ASP A 87 19.47 -10.42 -9.49
C ASP A 87 19.70 -9.59 -8.21
N GLY A 88 18.92 -8.50 -8.01
CA GLY A 88 19.03 -7.60 -6.86
C GLY A 88 20.11 -6.52 -7.00
N THR A 89 20.83 -6.43 -8.13
CA THR A 89 21.91 -5.47 -8.33
C THR A 89 21.52 -4.24 -9.18
N HIS A 90 20.27 -4.20 -9.70
CA HIS A 90 19.78 -3.14 -10.59
C HIS A 90 18.87 -2.12 -9.87
N GLY A 91 19.06 -1.97 -8.56
CA GLY A 91 18.27 -1.04 -7.74
C GLY A 91 16.86 -1.51 -7.47
N GLU A 92 16.57 -2.82 -7.61
CA GLU A 92 15.24 -3.39 -7.40
C GLU A 92 14.77 -3.17 -5.95
N SER A 93 15.69 -3.31 -4.98
CA SER A 93 15.40 -3.11 -3.56
C SER A 93 14.88 -1.69 -3.28
N GLU A 94 15.55 -0.67 -3.80
CA GLU A 94 15.13 0.73 -3.61
C GLU A 94 13.84 1.05 -4.35
N LYS A 95 13.66 0.51 -5.55
CA LYS A 95 12.40 0.67 -6.31
C LYS A 95 11.22 0.02 -5.60
N LEU A 96 11.42 -1.17 -5.01
CA LEU A 96 10.38 -1.84 -4.22
C LEU A 96 10.08 -1.06 -2.94
N ALA A 97 11.09 -0.57 -2.24
CA ALA A 97 10.93 0.29 -1.07
C ALA A 97 10.14 1.57 -1.41
N ALA A 98 10.45 2.19 -2.54
CA ALA A 98 9.73 3.37 -3.02
C ALA A 98 8.24 3.09 -3.29
N CYS A 99 7.87 1.90 -3.78
CA CYS A 99 6.47 1.52 -3.94
C CYS A 99 5.70 1.60 -2.61
N TYR A 100 6.27 1.08 -1.52
CA TYR A 100 5.63 1.14 -0.21
C TYR A 100 5.58 2.57 0.33
N ARG A 101 6.70 3.31 0.29
CA ARG A 101 6.76 4.70 0.78
C ARG A 101 5.77 5.61 0.06
N ASN A 102 5.74 5.57 -1.25
CA ASN A 102 4.87 6.43 -2.05
C ASN A 102 3.39 6.05 -1.90
N SER A 103 3.08 4.76 -1.75
CA SER A 103 1.71 4.31 -1.48
C SER A 103 1.22 4.77 -0.11
N LEU A 104 2.05 4.65 0.92
CA LEU A 104 1.73 5.11 2.28
C LEU A 104 1.57 6.63 2.33
N ALA A 105 2.44 7.38 1.65
CA ALA A 105 2.33 8.84 1.55
C ALA A 105 1.01 9.26 0.90
N LEU A 106 0.65 8.67 -0.25
CA LEU A 106 -0.63 8.95 -0.91
C LEU A 106 -1.84 8.60 -0.04
N ALA A 107 -1.79 7.47 0.69
CA ALA A 107 -2.85 7.11 1.62
C ALA A 107 -3.02 8.17 2.71
N ALA A 108 -1.93 8.62 3.32
CA ALA A 108 -1.95 9.65 4.35
C ALA A 108 -2.45 11.00 3.82
N GLU A 109 -1.97 11.44 2.64
CA GLU A 109 -2.40 12.67 1.98
C GLU A 109 -3.91 12.66 1.66
N ASN A 110 -4.50 11.48 1.46
CA ASN A 110 -5.94 11.33 1.20
C ASN A 110 -6.75 10.96 2.47
N GLY A 111 -6.16 11.11 3.64
CA GLY A 111 -6.83 10.91 4.93
C GLY A 111 -7.21 9.45 5.22
N CYS A 112 -6.54 8.47 4.58
CA CYS A 112 -6.79 7.07 4.83
C CYS A 112 -6.29 6.67 6.22
N LYS A 113 -7.13 5.97 6.97
CA LYS A 113 -6.82 5.38 8.27
C LYS A 113 -6.50 3.89 8.18
N SER A 114 -6.76 3.29 7.03
CA SER A 114 -6.47 1.88 6.73
C SER A 114 -6.01 1.69 5.29
N ILE A 115 -4.97 0.87 5.12
CA ILE A 115 -4.42 0.51 3.81
C ILE A 115 -4.04 -0.96 3.77
N ALA A 116 -4.37 -1.66 2.68
CA ALA A 116 -3.97 -3.04 2.48
C ALA A 116 -3.01 -3.18 1.30
N PHE A 117 -1.93 -3.93 1.49
CA PHE A 117 -0.92 -4.22 0.49
C PHE A 117 -0.96 -5.67 0.05
N PRO A 118 -0.85 -5.97 -1.25
CA PRO A 118 -0.49 -7.30 -1.74
C PRO A 118 1.03 -7.52 -1.61
N CYS A 119 1.51 -8.72 -1.90
CA CYS A 119 2.94 -9.02 -2.00
C CYS A 119 3.50 -8.46 -3.33
N ILE A 120 3.93 -7.18 -3.33
CA ILE A 120 4.38 -6.47 -4.53
C ILE A 120 5.59 -7.17 -5.16
N SER A 121 5.59 -7.34 -6.48
CA SER A 121 6.65 -7.94 -7.31
C SER A 121 6.93 -9.43 -7.09
N THR A 122 6.28 -10.12 -6.15
CA THR A 122 6.62 -11.51 -5.80
C THR A 122 5.96 -12.57 -6.70
N GLY A 123 5.05 -12.17 -7.56
CA GLY A 123 4.41 -13.04 -8.56
C GLY A 123 5.25 -13.11 -9.84
N VAL A 124 4.65 -12.70 -10.96
CA VAL A 124 5.28 -12.74 -12.30
C VAL A 124 6.61 -11.97 -12.37
N TYR A 125 6.78 -10.93 -11.54
CA TYR A 125 8.03 -10.16 -11.48
C TYR A 125 9.17 -10.85 -10.71
N GLY A 126 8.90 -11.99 -10.09
CA GLY A 126 9.91 -12.93 -9.58
C GLY A 126 10.74 -12.46 -8.39
N TYR A 127 10.32 -11.41 -7.68
CA TYR A 127 11.05 -10.97 -6.49
C TYR A 127 10.97 -12.04 -5.39
N PRO A 128 12.10 -12.47 -4.79
CA PRO A 128 12.09 -13.45 -3.70
C PRO A 128 11.26 -12.94 -2.53
N ILE A 129 10.29 -13.76 -2.10
CA ILE A 129 9.27 -13.35 -1.11
C ILE A 129 9.91 -12.93 0.22
N GLU A 130 10.95 -13.63 0.68
CA GLU A 130 11.63 -13.34 1.95
C GLU A 130 12.33 -11.96 1.92
N GLU A 131 12.92 -11.61 0.78
CA GLU A 131 13.59 -10.31 0.61
C GLU A 131 12.57 -9.20 0.42
N ALA A 132 11.54 -9.42 -0.38
CA ALA A 132 10.46 -8.46 -0.60
C ALA A 132 9.71 -8.15 0.69
N ALA A 133 9.38 -9.15 1.49
CA ALA A 133 8.69 -8.99 2.76
C ALA A 133 9.54 -8.20 3.79
N LYS A 134 10.86 -8.41 3.84
CA LYS A 134 11.76 -7.60 4.69
C LYS A 134 11.69 -6.12 4.33
N ILE A 135 11.71 -5.81 3.04
CA ILE A 135 11.60 -4.43 2.55
C ILE A 135 10.24 -3.85 2.94
N ALA A 136 9.16 -4.57 2.65
CA ALA A 136 7.80 -4.15 2.95
C ALA A 136 7.59 -3.82 4.44
N VAL A 137 7.98 -4.74 5.33
CA VAL A 137 7.84 -4.58 6.78
C VAL A 137 8.68 -3.43 7.29
N ARG A 138 9.91 -3.26 6.79
CA ARG A 138 10.79 -2.13 7.14
C ARG A 138 10.14 -0.80 6.80
N GLU A 139 9.72 -0.60 5.54
CA GLU A 139 9.14 0.67 5.08
C GLU A 139 7.86 1.03 5.83
N VAL A 140 7.00 0.03 6.09
CA VAL A 140 5.78 0.24 6.87
C VAL A 140 6.09 0.63 8.32
N ARG A 141 7.03 -0.04 8.98
CA ARG A 141 7.44 0.30 10.35
C ARG A 141 8.03 1.70 10.42
N GLU A 142 8.95 2.04 9.51
CA GLU A 142 9.53 3.37 9.44
C GLU A 142 8.47 4.45 9.22
N PHE A 143 7.50 4.21 8.36
CA PHE A 143 6.39 5.13 8.12
C PHE A 143 5.56 5.33 9.39
N LEU A 144 5.13 4.24 10.04
CA LEU A 144 4.30 4.30 11.25
C LEU A 144 5.02 4.97 12.44
N THR A 145 6.36 4.88 12.52
CA THR A 145 7.13 5.59 13.56
C THR A 145 7.26 7.09 13.31
N ARG A 146 7.17 7.53 12.04
CA ARG A 146 7.23 8.95 11.65
C ARG A 146 5.89 9.67 11.83
N ILE A 147 4.76 8.95 11.82
CA ILE A 147 3.47 9.53 12.14
C ILE A 147 3.49 9.93 13.62
N PRO A 148 3.17 11.20 13.97
CA PRO A 148 3.12 11.62 15.36
C PRO A 148 2.12 10.74 16.13
N GLN A 149 2.62 9.95 17.07
CA GLN A 149 1.75 9.22 18.00
C GLN A 149 0.94 10.23 18.80
N PRO A 150 -0.37 10.02 19.01
CA PRO A 150 -1.13 10.88 19.92
C PRO A 150 -0.46 10.84 21.27
N LYS A 151 0.15 11.97 21.68
CA LYS A 151 0.70 12.11 23.03
C LYS A 151 -0.45 11.86 23.98
N ALA A 152 -0.29 10.89 24.88
CA ALA A 152 -1.24 10.68 25.96
C ALA A 152 -1.51 12.05 26.61
N VAL A 153 -2.74 12.55 26.45
CA VAL A 153 -3.15 13.84 26.98
C VAL A 153 -3.06 13.72 28.49
N ARG A 154 -2.06 14.36 29.10
CA ARG A 154 -2.03 14.54 30.55
C ARG A 154 -3.23 15.41 30.90
N GLU A 155 -4.02 14.99 31.90
CA GLU A 155 -5.24 15.65 32.36
C GLU A 155 -5.11 17.15 32.71
N ALA A 156 -3.90 17.70 32.65
CA ALA A 156 -3.62 19.10 32.96
C ALA A 156 -3.95 20.13 31.85
N ASP A 157 -4.22 19.66 30.60
CA ASP A 157 -4.44 20.56 29.45
C ASP A 157 -5.93 20.77 29.08
N ALA A 158 -6.85 20.45 29.98
CA ALA A 158 -8.29 20.55 29.74
C ALA A 158 -8.84 21.99 29.62
N LEU A 159 -8.01 23.02 29.74
CA LEU A 159 -8.42 24.44 29.79
C LEU A 159 -8.20 25.22 28.48
N ALA A 160 -7.69 24.63 27.40
CA ALA A 160 -7.50 25.29 26.11
C ALA A 160 -8.45 24.74 25.04
N GLY A 161 -9.69 25.18 25.06
CA GLY A 161 -10.79 24.72 24.17
C GLY A 161 -10.66 25.04 22.68
N MET A 162 -9.50 25.46 22.15
CA MET A 162 -9.31 25.80 20.73
C MET A 162 -8.32 24.90 19.99
N ARG A 163 -7.61 23.98 20.66
CA ARG A 163 -6.67 23.06 20.00
C ARG A 163 -7.18 21.62 19.88
N ARG A 164 -8.44 21.35 20.21
CA ARG A 164 -9.03 20.02 20.19
C ARG A 164 -9.22 19.44 18.77
N ARG A 165 -9.38 20.27 17.75
CA ARG A 165 -9.64 19.79 16.37
C ARG A 165 -8.39 19.30 15.63
N GLU A 166 -7.19 19.72 16.04
CA GLU A 166 -5.92 19.28 15.41
C GLU A 166 -5.33 18.03 16.08
N ALA A 167 -5.71 17.73 17.32
CA ALA A 167 -5.23 16.55 18.06
C ALA A 167 -6.04 15.27 17.77
N GLU A 168 -7.26 15.39 17.23
CA GLU A 168 -8.14 14.24 16.92
C GLU A 168 -7.82 13.55 15.59
N SER A 169 -6.86 14.04 14.78
CA SER A 169 -6.55 13.49 13.45
C SER A 169 -5.34 12.55 13.39
N ALA A 170 -4.64 12.31 14.49
CA ALA A 170 -3.53 11.36 14.54
C ALA A 170 -4.01 9.96 14.97
N GLU A 171 -5.10 9.45 14.37
CA GLU A 171 -5.43 8.04 14.51
C GLU A 171 -4.36 7.20 13.79
N GLU A 172 -3.82 6.23 14.51
CA GLU A 172 -2.79 5.31 14.03
C GLU A 172 -3.29 4.59 12.77
N MET A 173 -2.60 4.77 11.64
CA MET A 173 -2.95 4.09 10.40
C MET A 173 -2.83 2.58 10.57
N GLU A 174 -3.89 1.85 10.24
CA GLU A 174 -3.87 0.40 10.13
C GLU A 174 -3.28 -0.01 8.77
N VAL A 175 -2.23 -0.81 8.80
CA VAL A 175 -1.61 -1.36 7.58
C VAL A 175 -1.79 -2.88 7.58
N ILE A 176 -2.37 -3.39 6.49
CA ILE A 176 -2.67 -4.81 6.33
C ILE A 176 -1.80 -5.37 5.20
N PHE A 177 -1.01 -6.40 5.49
CA PHE A 177 -0.42 -7.24 4.45
C PHE A 177 -1.40 -8.36 4.10
N CYS A 178 -2.00 -8.28 2.91
CA CYS A 178 -2.95 -9.26 2.39
C CYS A 178 -2.21 -10.23 1.47
N CYS A 179 -1.81 -11.37 2.02
CA CYS A 179 -1.09 -12.41 1.30
C CYS A 179 -2.07 -13.33 0.57
N PHE A 180 -1.75 -13.72 -0.66
CA PHE A 180 -2.58 -14.64 -1.43
C PHE A 180 -2.43 -16.08 -0.95
N SER A 181 -1.22 -16.48 -0.50
CA SER A 181 -0.92 -17.82 -0.02
C SER A 181 -0.58 -17.87 1.47
N GLU A 182 -0.84 -19.01 2.10
CA GLU A 182 -0.44 -19.29 3.48
C GLU A 182 1.09 -19.27 3.64
N ARG A 183 1.83 -19.70 2.61
CA ARG A 183 3.30 -19.63 2.59
C ARG A 183 3.77 -18.18 2.73
N ASP A 184 3.24 -17.27 1.93
CA ASP A 184 3.64 -15.86 1.95
C ASP A 184 3.25 -15.23 3.28
N LYS A 185 2.07 -15.53 3.80
CA LYS A 185 1.61 -15.08 5.12
C LYS A 185 2.61 -15.44 6.22
N ARG A 186 3.07 -16.69 6.28
CA ARG A 186 4.06 -17.15 7.29
C ARG A 186 5.38 -16.39 7.20
N VAL A 187 5.81 -16.00 6.00
CA VAL A 187 7.02 -15.19 5.83
C VAL A 187 6.86 -13.83 6.51
N TYR A 188 5.72 -13.15 6.30
CA TYR A 188 5.44 -11.86 6.93
C TYR A 188 5.29 -11.99 8.46
N GLU A 189 4.56 -13.00 8.94
CA GLU A 189 4.40 -13.27 10.39
C GLU A 189 5.76 -13.45 11.07
N GLY A 190 6.64 -14.28 10.50
CA GLY A 190 7.98 -14.51 11.03
C GLY A 190 8.89 -13.28 11.07
N LEU A 191 8.57 -12.21 10.32
CA LEU A 191 9.29 -10.93 10.36
C LEU A 191 8.74 -9.98 11.41
N ILE A 192 7.45 -10.08 11.73
CA ILE A 192 6.82 -9.22 12.74
C ILE A 192 7.10 -9.73 14.14
N ASP A 193 7.05 -11.06 14.35
CA ASP A 193 7.29 -11.69 15.66
C ASP A 193 8.74 -11.57 16.16
N LYS A 194 9.71 -11.48 15.23
CA LYS A 194 11.15 -11.37 15.59
C LYS A 194 11.59 -10.00 16.08
N ALA A 195 10.68 -9.05 16.21
CA ALA A 195 11.00 -7.65 16.56
C ALA A 195 10.48 -7.26 17.97
N ILE A 196 10.25 -8.27 18.83
CA ILE A 196 9.96 -8.09 20.26
C ILE A 196 11.25 -8.28 21.07
#